data_bdb3010020e4da2f9ec421dd016232d4
#
_entry.id   bdb3010020e4da2f9ec421dd016232d4
#
_cell.length_a   1.000
_cell.length_b   1.000
_cell.length_c   1.000
_cell.angle_alpha   90.00
_cell.angle_beta   90.00
_cell.angle_gamma   90.00
#
_symmetry.space_group_name_H-M   'P 1'
#
loop_
_entity.id
_entity.type
_entity.pdbx_description
1 polymer ?
#
loop_
_entity_poly.entity_id
_entity_poly.type
_entity_poly.pdbx_seq_one_letter_code
_entity_poly.pdbx_strand_id
1 'polypeptide(L)'
;MEKVILDTNILIEILKGNQKTIQIVKQFDRLFISAITVMEIYFGALNKQELKKLKQFVSSFDVISLNENISNIATNLIYKYIKSHTLDIPDALIASTSIFINTPLFTYNKKDFKYINDIELL
;
A
#
# COMPACT_ATOMS: atom_id res chain seq x y z
N MET A 1 -5.11 14.38 11.48
CA MET A 1 -5.51 13.03 11.07
C MET A 1 -4.45 12.06 11.56
N GLU A 2 -4.89 10.89 12.04
CA GLU A 2 -3.97 10.05 12.80
C GLU A 2 -3.06 9.19 11.94
N LYS A 3 -3.61 8.24 11.21
CA LYS A 3 -2.80 7.25 10.50
C LYS A 3 -3.44 6.84 9.18
N VAL A 4 -2.61 6.42 8.25
CA VAL A 4 -3.03 5.96 6.92
C VAL A 4 -2.01 4.94 6.42
N ILE A 5 -2.47 3.97 5.64
CA ILE A 5 -1.58 3.09 4.88
C ILE A 5 -1.60 3.52 3.42
N LEU A 6 -0.42 3.58 2.81
CA LEU A 6 -0.25 4.10 1.46
C LEU A 6 -0.07 2.97 0.46
N ASP A 7 -0.87 3.01 -0.61
CA ASP A 7 -0.68 2.12 -1.76
C ASP A 7 0.61 2.50 -2.50
N THR A 8 1.16 1.58 -3.23
CA THR A 8 2.40 1.77 -3.99
C THR A 8 2.33 2.97 -4.93
N ASN A 9 1.18 3.20 -5.58
CA ASN A 9 1.03 4.34 -6.50
C ASN A 9 1.17 5.68 -5.80
N ILE A 10 0.84 5.76 -4.51
CA ILE A 10 1.02 6.99 -3.75
C ILE A 10 2.52 7.27 -3.54
N LEU A 11 3.29 6.24 -3.19
CA LEU A 11 4.74 6.40 -3.03
C LEU A 11 5.40 6.84 -4.34
N ILE A 12 4.95 6.28 -5.46
CA ILE A 12 5.46 6.65 -6.78
C ILE A 12 5.20 8.13 -7.05
N GLU A 13 4.00 8.63 -6.73
CA GLU A 13 3.67 10.05 -6.90
C GLU A 13 4.50 10.95 -6.00
N ILE A 14 4.77 10.52 -4.76
CA ILE A 14 5.67 11.27 -3.86
C ILE A 14 7.08 11.35 -4.47
N LEU A 15 7.58 10.23 -4.99
CA LEU A 15 8.90 10.18 -5.62
C LEU A 15 9.00 11.08 -6.86
N LYS A 16 7.89 11.23 -7.58
CA LYS A 16 7.82 12.16 -8.72
C LYS A 16 7.73 13.62 -8.31
N GLY A 17 7.58 13.89 -7.01
CA GLY A 17 7.44 15.26 -6.53
C GLY A 17 6.04 15.84 -6.68
N ASN A 18 5.01 15.00 -6.77
CA ASN A 18 3.63 15.45 -6.88
C ASN A 18 3.21 16.18 -5.60
N GLN A 19 3.13 17.51 -5.67
CA GLN A 19 2.90 18.35 -4.50
C GLN A 19 1.53 18.12 -3.87
N LYS A 20 0.51 17.85 -4.66
CA LYS A 20 -0.83 17.56 -4.15
C LYS A 20 -0.82 16.31 -3.27
N THR A 21 -0.16 15.25 -3.74
CA THR A 21 -0.02 14.00 -2.99
C THR A 21 0.77 14.23 -1.69
N ILE A 22 1.88 14.94 -1.79
CA ILE A 22 2.72 15.26 -0.64
C ILE A 22 1.93 16.03 0.43
N GLN A 23 1.12 17.00 0.01
CA GLN A 23 0.31 17.79 0.93
C GLN A 23 -0.74 16.93 1.66
N ILE A 24 -1.36 15.99 0.95
CA ILE A 24 -2.33 15.08 1.57
C ILE A 24 -1.64 14.20 2.62
N VAL A 25 -0.50 13.62 2.25
CA VAL A 25 0.25 12.69 3.12
C VAL A 25 0.74 13.40 4.39
N LYS A 26 1.15 14.66 4.27
CA LYS A 26 1.65 15.45 5.41
C LYS A 26 0.61 15.68 6.50
N GLN A 27 -0.67 15.46 6.23
CA GLN A 27 -1.73 15.66 7.21
C GLN A 27 -1.82 14.51 8.23
N PHE A 28 -1.12 13.41 7.98
CA PHE A 28 -1.19 12.23 8.83
C PHE A 28 0.00 12.15 9.78
N ASP A 29 -0.27 11.69 11.00
CA ASP A 29 0.78 11.53 12.02
C ASP A 29 1.63 10.29 11.79
N ARG A 30 1.02 9.23 11.25
CA ARG A 30 1.72 7.97 10.97
C ARG A 30 1.40 7.48 9.58
N LEU A 31 2.46 7.09 8.87
CA LEU A 31 2.38 6.61 7.50
C LEU A 31 2.86 5.16 7.46
N PHE A 32 1.93 4.25 7.18
CA PHE A 32 2.24 2.83 7.05
C PHE A 32 2.34 2.43 5.59
N ILE A 33 3.18 1.45 5.32
CA ILE A 33 3.22 0.77 4.02
C ILE A 33 3.34 -0.74 4.26
N SER A 34 2.80 -1.52 3.33
CA SER A 34 2.96 -2.96 3.35
C SER A 34 4.36 -3.35 2.90
N ALA A 35 4.87 -4.48 3.41
CA ALA A 35 6.12 -5.04 2.92
C ALA A 35 6.08 -5.31 1.41
N ILE A 36 4.90 -5.65 0.85
CA ILE A 36 4.79 -5.83 -0.60
C ILE A 36 5.02 -4.53 -1.36
N THR A 37 4.60 -3.40 -0.80
CA THR A 37 4.87 -2.09 -1.38
C THR A 37 6.37 -1.81 -1.44
N VAL A 38 7.11 -2.14 -0.38
CA VAL A 38 8.58 -2.02 -0.37
C VAL A 38 9.19 -2.82 -1.50
N MET A 39 8.74 -4.07 -1.66
CA MET A 39 9.23 -4.95 -2.74
C MET A 39 8.95 -4.37 -4.12
N GLU A 40 7.75 -3.83 -4.32
CA GLU A 40 7.38 -3.22 -5.60
C GLU A 40 8.23 -1.98 -5.91
N ILE A 41 8.47 -1.15 -4.91
CA ILE A 41 9.33 0.04 -5.05
C ILE A 41 10.75 -0.38 -5.43
N TYR A 42 11.32 -1.37 -4.75
CA TYR A 42 12.66 -1.87 -5.05
C TYR A 42 12.73 -2.48 -6.45
N PHE A 43 11.68 -3.20 -6.84
CA PHE A 43 11.59 -3.85 -8.14
C PHE A 43 11.69 -2.86 -9.30
N GLY A 44 11.23 -1.62 -9.07
CA GLY A 44 11.28 -0.55 -10.07
C GLY A 44 12.61 0.18 -10.17
N ALA A 45 13.61 -0.15 -9.33
CA ALA A 45 14.90 0.52 -9.35
C ALA A 45 15.66 0.23 -10.66
N LEU A 46 16.22 1.28 -11.27
CA LEU A 46 16.94 1.16 -12.54
C LEU A 46 18.38 0.65 -12.35
N ASN A 47 18.97 0.88 -11.18
CA ASN A 47 20.35 0.50 -10.90
C ASN A 47 20.59 0.49 -9.39
N LYS A 48 21.79 0.09 -8.97
CA LYS A 48 22.15 -0.02 -7.56
C LYS A 48 22.14 1.32 -6.83
N GLN A 49 22.50 2.39 -7.51
CA GLN A 49 22.52 3.73 -6.91
C GLN A 49 21.10 4.19 -6.58
N GLU A 50 20.18 3.98 -7.51
CA GLU A 50 18.76 4.28 -7.29
C GLU A 50 18.20 3.42 -6.18
N LEU A 51 18.55 2.14 -6.14
CA LEU A 51 18.10 1.22 -5.10
C LEU A 51 18.48 1.72 -3.70
N LYS A 52 19.68 2.25 -3.53
CA LYS A 52 20.10 2.84 -2.24
C LYS A 52 19.26 4.04 -1.85
N LYS A 53 18.93 4.90 -2.81
CA LYS A 53 18.06 6.05 -2.57
C LYS A 53 16.65 5.61 -2.17
N LEU A 54 16.13 4.59 -2.84
CA LEU A 54 14.80 4.06 -2.53
C LEU A 54 14.77 3.42 -1.15
N LYS A 55 15.84 2.74 -0.75
CA LYS A 55 15.94 2.19 0.60
C LYS A 55 15.87 3.28 1.67
N GLN A 56 16.56 4.40 1.44
CA GLN A 56 16.50 5.53 2.35
C GLN A 56 15.11 6.16 2.38
N PHE A 57 14.48 6.30 1.23
CA PHE A 57 13.11 6.81 1.12
C PHE A 57 12.13 5.95 1.91
N VAL A 58 12.20 4.63 1.72
CA VAL A 58 11.31 3.66 2.40
C VAL A 58 11.48 3.72 3.92
N SER A 59 12.66 4.06 4.41
CA SER A 59 12.92 4.14 5.85
C SER A 59 12.11 5.24 6.55
N SER A 60 11.50 6.14 5.80
CA SER A 60 10.63 7.19 6.35
C SER A 60 9.23 6.69 6.73
N PHE A 61 8.90 5.45 6.39
CA PHE A 61 7.57 4.88 6.61
C PHE A 61 7.64 3.72 7.60
N ASP A 62 6.51 3.48 8.28
CA ASP A 62 6.37 2.30 9.14
C ASP A 62 5.95 1.12 8.27
N VAL A 63 6.84 0.14 8.12
CA VAL A 63 6.59 -1.04 7.29
C VAL A 63 5.87 -2.11 8.09
N ILE A 64 4.74 -2.58 7.57
CA ILE A 64 4.01 -3.71 8.14
C ILE A 64 4.43 -4.98 7.42
N SER A 65 5.04 -5.88 8.17
CA SER A 65 5.47 -7.19 7.64
C SER A 65 4.26 -8.05 7.28
N LEU A 66 4.43 -8.87 6.26
CA LEU A 66 3.42 -9.87 5.91
C LEU A 66 3.47 -10.97 6.99
N ASN A 67 2.35 -11.22 7.62
CA ASN A 67 2.23 -12.20 8.68
C ASN A 67 1.14 -13.21 8.35
N GLU A 68 0.94 -14.18 9.24
CA GLU A 68 -0.06 -15.24 9.03
C GLU A 68 -1.47 -14.67 8.86
N ASN A 69 -1.85 -13.71 9.70
CA ASN A 69 -3.17 -13.11 9.64
C ASN A 69 -3.40 -12.40 8.31
N ILE A 70 -2.42 -11.62 7.86
CA ILE A 70 -2.51 -10.91 6.57
C ILE A 70 -2.61 -11.92 5.43
N SER A 71 -1.82 -12.99 5.46
CA SER A 71 -1.89 -14.05 4.45
C SER A 71 -3.26 -14.70 4.39
N ASN A 72 -3.85 -14.97 5.55
CA ASN A 72 -5.18 -15.59 5.61
C ASN A 72 -6.26 -14.64 5.07
N ILE A 73 -6.21 -13.37 5.43
CA ILE A 73 -7.16 -12.38 4.90
C ILE A 73 -7.01 -12.28 3.39
N ALA A 74 -5.77 -12.18 2.88
CA ALA A 74 -5.51 -12.06 1.45
C ALA A 74 -6.03 -13.28 0.66
N THR A 75 -5.78 -14.47 1.18
CA THR A 75 -6.26 -15.72 0.56
C THR A 75 -7.78 -15.71 0.47
N ASN A 76 -8.46 -15.29 1.53
CA ASN A 76 -9.92 -15.22 1.54
C ASN A 76 -10.44 -14.15 0.58
N LEU A 77 -9.78 -13.02 0.46
CA LEU A 77 -10.17 -11.98 -0.50
C LEU A 77 -10.06 -12.49 -1.94
N ILE A 78 -8.96 -13.15 -2.28
CA ILE A 78 -8.79 -13.75 -3.60
C ILE A 78 -9.89 -14.74 -3.89
N TYR A 79 -10.15 -15.66 -2.94
CA TYR A 79 -11.19 -16.65 -3.11
C TYR A 79 -12.56 -16.01 -3.37
N LYS A 80 -12.87 -14.96 -2.61
CA LYS A 80 -14.20 -14.31 -2.68
C LYS A 80 -14.39 -13.51 -3.97
N TYR A 81 -13.34 -12.81 -4.44
CA TYR A 81 -13.52 -11.79 -5.48
C TYR A 81 -12.92 -12.11 -6.84
N ILE A 82 -12.06 -13.17 -6.96
CA ILE A 82 -11.32 -13.38 -8.22
C ILE A 82 -12.23 -13.64 -9.43
N LYS A 83 -13.41 -14.22 -9.24
CA LYS A 83 -14.35 -14.52 -10.34
C LYS A 83 -15.23 -13.32 -10.71
N SER A 84 -15.40 -12.38 -9.81
CA SER A 84 -16.27 -11.21 -10.05
C SER A 84 -15.47 -9.94 -10.34
N HIS A 85 -14.21 -9.87 -9.89
CA HIS A 85 -13.34 -8.70 -10.02
C HIS A 85 -11.93 -9.15 -10.33
N THR A 86 -11.11 -8.22 -10.85
CA THR A 86 -9.70 -8.50 -11.15
C THR A 86 -8.83 -8.11 -9.96
N LEU A 87 -8.97 -8.86 -8.86
CA LEU A 87 -8.13 -8.65 -7.69
C LEU A 87 -6.83 -9.43 -7.87
N ASP A 88 -5.71 -8.74 -8.02
CA ASP A 88 -4.43 -9.39 -8.12
C ASP A 88 -3.80 -9.62 -6.73
N ILE A 89 -2.73 -10.39 -6.70
CA ILE A 89 -2.10 -10.79 -5.44
C ILE A 89 -1.50 -9.59 -4.69
N PRO A 90 -0.74 -8.68 -5.32
CA PRO A 90 -0.23 -7.52 -4.59
C PRO A 90 -1.34 -6.66 -3.98
N ASP A 91 -2.40 -6.40 -4.72
CA ASP A 91 -3.52 -5.61 -4.22
C ASP A 91 -4.24 -6.32 -3.06
N ALA A 92 -4.40 -7.64 -3.15
CA ALA A 92 -4.98 -8.43 -2.07
C ALA A 92 -4.13 -8.31 -0.79
N LEU A 93 -2.82 -8.32 -0.90
CA LEU A 93 -1.92 -8.19 0.25
C LEU A 93 -1.95 -6.78 0.84
N ILE A 94 -2.04 -5.75 0.02
CA ILE A 94 -2.17 -4.37 0.49
C ILE A 94 -3.51 -4.17 1.19
N ALA A 95 -4.59 -4.62 0.57
CA ALA A 95 -5.94 -4.55 1.17
C ALA A 95 -5.98 -5.29 2.51
N SER A 96 -5.39 -6.47 2.56
CA SER A 96 -5.35 -7.30 3.77
C SER A 96 -4.58 -6.62 4.89
N THR A 97 -3.48 -5.94 4.55
CA THR A 97 -2.71 -5.19 5.54
C THR A 97 -3.55 -4.06 6.12
N SER A 98 -4.25 -3.30 5.27
CA SER A 98 -5.15 -2.22 5.69
C SER A 98 -6.23 -2.75 6.65
N ILE A 99 -6.84 -3.86 6.30
CA ILE A 99 -7.88 -4.50 7.12
C ILE A 99 -7.30 -4.96 8.45
N PHE A 100 -6.14 -5.63 8.43
CA PHE A 100 -5.52 -6.18 9.62
C PHE A 100 -5.14 -5.09 10.64
N ILE A 101 -4.55 -3.98 10.16
CA ILE A 101 -4.18 -2.88 11.07
C ILE A 101 -5.32 -1.89 11.28
N ASN A 102 -6.48 -2.15 10.70
CA ASN A 102 -7.67 -1.32 10.83
C ASN A 102 -7.37 0.16 10.55
N THR A 103 -6.74 0.41 9.42
CA THR A 103 -6.26 1.74 9.02
C THR A 103 -6.70 2.02 7.58
N PRO A 104 -7.22 3.21 7.26
CA PRO A 104 -7.68 3.50 5.91
C PRO A 104 -6.54 3.47 4.90
N LEU A 105 -6.85 3.00 3.70
CA LEU A 105 -5.92 2.92 2.58
C LEU A 105 -6.07 4.16 1.71
N PHE A 106 -4.95 4.83 1.45
CA PHE A 106 -4.88 5.90 0.46
C PHE A 106 -4.35 5.32 -0.84
N THR A 107 -5.18 5.37 -1.90
CA THR A 107 -4.84 4.86 -3.22
C THR A 107 -5.44 5.76 -4.28
N TYR A 108 -4.80 5.83 -5.43
CA TYR A 108 -5.35 6.47 -6.61
C TYR A 108 -6.13 5.51 -7.51
N ASN A 109 -6.11 4.21 -7.20
CA ASN A 109 -6.85 3.17 -7.91
C ASN A 109 -8.02 2.64 -7.07
N LYS A 110 -8.90 3.54 -6.63
CA LYS A 110 -10.02 3.16 -5.75
C LYS A 110 -10.90 2.05 -6.32
N LYS A 111 -11.07 2.03 -7.63
CA LYS A 111 -11.89 0.99 -8.29
C LYS A 111 -11.37 -0.42 -8.05
N ASP A 112 -10.06 -0.56 -7.80
CA ASP A 112 -9.45 -1.87 -7.56
C ASP A 112 -9.68 -2.38 -6.14
N PHE A 113 -10.23 -1.53 -5.25
CA PHE A 113 -10.42 -1.86 -3.83
C PHE A 113 -11.83 -1.65 -3.31
N LYS A 114 -12.60 -0.74 -3.91
CA LYS A 114 -13.89 -0.29 -3.33
C LYS A 114 -14.95 -1.38 -3.18
N TYR A 115 -14.83 -2.47 -3.90
CA TYR A 115 -15.77 -3.59 -3.80
C TYR A 115 -15.51 -4.50 -2.59
N ILE A 116 -14.36 -4.33 -1.93
CA ILE A 116 -13.99 -5.12 -0.77
C ILE A 116 -14.72 -4.57 0.45
N ASN A 117 -15.58 -5.39 1.07
CA ASN A 117 -16.50 -4.92 2.10
C ASN A 117 -15.81 -4.35 3.34
N ASP A 118 -14.71 -4.95 3.76
CA ASP A 118 -14.09 -4.63 5.04
C ASP A 118 -13.01 -3.55 4.95
N ILE A 119 -12.73 -3.05 3.75
CA ILE A 119 -11.70 -2.04 3.58
C ILE A 119 -12.29 -0.64 3.77
N GLU A 120 -11.49 0.23 4.38
CA GLU A 120 -11.79 1.65 4.46
C GLU A 120 -10.83 2.38 3.52
N LEU A 121 -11.38 3.19 2.61
CA LEU A 121 -10.59 3.99 1.68
C LEU A 121 -10.59 5.45 2.11
N LEU A 122 -9.46 6.10 1.93
CA LEU A 122 -9.33 7.52 2.19
C LEU A 122 -10.11 8.33 1.15
#